data_5318a7243dbae7f91ecc741a28d16f81
#
_entry.id   5318a7243dbae7f91ecc741a28d16f81
#
_cell.length_a   1.000
_cell.length_b   1.000
_cell.length_c   1.000
_cell.angle_alpha   90.00
_cell.angle_beta   90.00
_cell.angle_gamma   90.00
#
_symmetry.space_group_name_H-M   'P 1'
#
loop_
_entity.id
_entity.type
_entity.pdbx_description
1 polymer ?
#
loop_
_entity_poly.entity_id
_entity_poly.type
_entity_poly.pdbx_seq_one_letter_code
_entity_poly.pdbx_strand_id
1 'polypeptide(L)'
;MRSAETDTDVLIVGAGPVGLFLANECARRGLRLQLIEARSSQSEHSKALAIFPRTLEIFDMAGIVTPFLEKANRVSWVAVTAHQRRLSRIHFTPGGTTYPFVAMVPQDVTERLLVDELHKKGGAVEYDTTLVSAVERGGHVTVTVERKGTRTERTAAFVVGCDGAHSTVRHLLNLPFEGAQYNVLFMLADVETNEVLPADELQLCSSQFGPLAIFPMSANRRRVVATIERAEGDAPSLAVVQKMLAQRAPSGIEAFSLRWSSYFRIHHRQVGRLRVGRMFIAGDAAHIHSPFGGQGMNTGLQDVWNLVWKLDLAVRGLGNEQLLESYSAERRPVIQRVIETTHRLTWVMGTTSKLAQALRDTVIPVVSGLPAFQHRFIQNLSGLGIGYRGSPIIQGEGKRYFDESLREGKRINSRYLLLLGDDCDASTKDAAKRLCESWNDLVEFRVARQPGMTLVRPDGYIAYVRGNRSAPGDIETMRALLRRQTNKEARCSSRF
;
A
#
# COMPACT_ATOMS: atom_id res chain seq x y z
N MET A 1 -11.56 28.20 7.00
CA MET A 1 -12.68 27.88 7.90
C MET A 1 -12.98 26.41 7.69
N ARG A 2 -12.98 25.56 8.74
CA ARG A 2 -13.51 24.19 8.65
C ARG A 2 -14.98 24.31 8.27
N SER A 3 -15.46 23.47 7.36
CA SER A 3 -16.91 23.37 7.09
C SER A 3 -17.60 22.97 8.40
N ALA A 4 -18.34 23.89 9.01
CA ALA A 4 -19.04 23.69 10.28
C ALA A 4 -20.29 22.80 10.13
N GLU A 5 -20.57 22.34 8.91
CA GLU A 5 -21.85 21.74 8.51
C GLU A 5 -21.85 20.20 8.44
N THR A 6 -20.70 19.52 8.69
CA THR A 6 -20.64 18.05 8.62
C THR A 6 -20.31 17.43 9.96
N ASP A 7 -20.90 16.24 10.25
CA ASP A 7 -20.61 15.47 11.48
C ASP A 7 -19.16 15.04 11.53
N THR A 8 -18.58 14.70 10.37
CA THR A 8 -17.20 14.24 10.25
C THR A 8 -16.51 14.80 9.01
N ASP A 9 -15.17 14.89 9.04
CA ASP A 9 -14.37 15.29 7.89
C ASP A 9 -14.18 14.10 6.92
N VAL A 10 -13.93 12.89 7.46
CA VAL A 10 -13.75 11.67 6.67
C VAL A 10 -14.51 10.50 7.30
N LEU A 11 -15.47 9.95 6.56
CA LEU A 11 -16.08 8.67 6.88
C LEU A 11 -15.35 7.56 6.13
N ILE A 12 -14.83 6.58 6.87
CA ILE A 12 -14.09 5.42 6.34
C ILE A 12 -14.97 4.19 6.47
N VAL A 13 -15.16 3.47 5.37
CA VAL A 13 -15.98 2.24 5.32
C VAL A 13 -15.05 1.04 5.19
N GLY A 14 -15.06 0.16 6.20
CA GLY A 14 -14.23 -1.04 6.29
C GLY A 14 -12.99 -0.85 7.17
N ALA A 15 -12.90 -1.66 8.24
CA ALA A 15 -11.80 -1.68 9.21
C ALA A 15 -10.79 -2.83 8.96
N GLY A 16 -10.49 -3.13 7.69
CA GLY A 16 -9.31 -3.89 7.31
C GLY A 16 -8.02 -3.05 7.43
N PRO A 17 -6.84 -3.61 7.10
CA PRO A 17 -5.55 -2.91 7.26
C PRO A 17 -5.52 -1.53 6.59
N VAL A 18 -6.15 -1.40 5.41
CA VAL A 18 -6.17 -0.16 4.61
C VAL A 18 -7.00 0.92 5.30
N GLY A 19 -8.24 0.59 5.74
CA GLY A 19 -9.10 1.54 6.42
C GLY A 19 -8.57 1.92 7.81
N LEU A 20 -8.02 0.96 8.56
CA LEU A 20 -7.38 1.22 9.85
C LEU A 20 -6.15 2.14 9.70
N PHE A 21 -5.34 1.94 8.68
CA PHE A 21 -4.19 2.82 8.44
C PHE A 21 -4.65 4.23 8.02
N LEU A 22 -5.66 4.35 7.17
CA LEU A 22 -6.27 5.64 6.83
C LEU A 22 -6.80 6.35 8.08
N ALA A 23 -7.50 5.63 8.96
CA ALA A 23 -8.02 6.18 10.21
C ALA A 23 -6.90 6.71 11.12
N ASN A 24 -5.81 5.94 11.28
CA ASN A 24 -4.63 6.36 12.01
C ASN A 24 -4.03 7.65 11.46
N GLU A 25 -3.96 7.78 10.14
CA GLU A 25 -3.40 8.94 9.48
C GLU A 25 -4.35 10.16 9.51
N CYS A 26 -5.65 9.96 9.47
CA CYS A 26 -6.64 11.01 9.73
C CYS A 26 -6.52 11.52 11.17
N ALA A 27 -6.50 10.63 12.16
CA ALA A 27 -6.34 10.98 13.57
C ALA A 27 -5.03 11.76 13.82
N ARG A 28 -3.91 11.29 13.24
CA ARG A 28 -2.61 11.94 13.36
C ARG A 28 -2.60 13.38 12.82
N ARG A 29 -3.43 13.68 11.82
CA ARG A 29 -3.60 15.03 11.23
C ARG A 29 -4.68 15.87 11.92
N GLY A 30 -5.35 15.31 12.92
CA GLY A 30 -6.43 15.99 13.65
C GLY A 30 -7.69 16.18 12.81
N LEU A 31 -7.95 15.30 11.85
CA LEU A 31 -9.20 15.23 11.12
C LEU A 31 -10.25 14.53 11.98
N ARG A 32 -11.50 15.04 11.95
CA ARG A 32 -12.65 14.35 12.52
C ARG A 32 -12.95 13.13 11.63
N LEU A 33 -12.83 11.95 12.18
CA LEU A 33 -13.04 10.71 11.44
C LEU A 33 -14.13 9.84 12.08
N GLN A 34 -14.78 9.05 11.24
CA GLN A 34 -15.58 7.89 11.65
C GLN A 34 -15.10 6.69 10.85
N LEU A 35 -14.87 5.57 11.52
CA LEU A 35 -14.50 4.30 10.90
C LEU A 35 -15.56 3.26 11.22
N ILE A 36 -16.32 2.83 10.22
CA ILE A 36 -17.39 1.83 10.34
C ILE A 36 -16.97 0.48 9.76
N GLU A 37 -17.39 -0.59 10.41
CA GLU A 37 -17.12 -1.98 10.00
C GLU A 37 -18.39 -2.82 10.14
N ALA A 38 -18.73 -3.56 9.09
CA ALA A 38 -19.92 -4.42 9.06
C ALA A 38 -19.79 -5.65 9.97
N ARG A 39 -18.58 -6.16 10.19
CA ARG A 39 -18.32 -7.28 11.11
C ARG A 39 -18.54 -6.84 12.56
N SER A 40 -18.87 -7.80 13.42
CA SER A 40 -19.05 -7.58 14.86
C SER A 40 -17.75 -7.43 15.64
N SER A 41 -16.61 -7.85 15.05
CA SER A 41 -15.30 -7.81 15.67
C SER A 41 -14.18 -7.81 14.60
N GLN A 42 -12.96 -7.67 15.06
CA GLN A 42 -11.76 -7.84 14.24
C GLN A 42 -11.68 -9.26 13.65
N SER A 43 -11.13 -9.39 12.45
CA SER A 43 -10.95 -10.70 11.80
C SER A 43 -9.87 -11.52 12.50
N GLU A 44 -10.20 -12.78 12.79
CA GLU A 44 -9.23 -13.79 13.24
C GLU A 44 -8.46 -14.44 12.08
N HIS A 45 -8.86 -14.17 10.84
CA HIS A 45 -8.30 -14.79 9.65
C HIS A 45 -7.26 -13.89 8.99
N SER A 46 -6.09 -14.45 8.74
CA SER A 46 -4.96 -13.75 8.15
C SER A 46 -4.78 -14.16 6.68
N LYS A 47 -5.07 -13.26 5.74
CA LYS A 47 -4.82 -13.49 4.31
C LYS A 47 -3.47 -12.94 3.88
N ALA A 48 -3.15 -11.71 4.20
CA ALA A 48 -1.86 -11.09 3.91
C ALA A 48 -0.83 -11.42 5.00
N LEU A 49 0.46 -11.32 4.65
CA LEU A 49 1.57 -11.62 5.55
C LEU A 49 2.75 -10.67 5.38
N ALA A 50 3.13 -10.36 4.13
CA ALA A 50 4.34 -9.63 3.84
C ALA A 50 4.12 -8.11 3.89
N ILE A 51 4.98 -7.39 4.60
CA ILE A 51 5.11 -5.94 4.58
C ILE A 51 6.46 -5.61 3.92
N PHE A 52 6.40 -4.93 2.79
CA PHE A 52 7.58 -4.63 1.98
C PHE A 52 8.27 -3.33 2.42
N PRO A 53 9.55 -3.12 2.03
CA PRO A 53 10.35 -1.98 2.41
C PRO A 53 9.66 -0.62 2.26
N ARG A 54 8.97 -0.36 1.14
CA ARG A 54 8.26 0.92 0.97
C ARG A 54 7.15 1.13 2.00
N THR A 55 6.43 0.08 2.35
CA THR A 55 5.39 0.16 3.38
C THR A 55 5.99 0.36 4.77
N LEU A 56 7.14 -0.26 5.06
CA LEU A 56 7.88 0.00 6.31
C LEU A 56 8.38 1.45 6.40
N GLU A 57 8.86 2.03 5.30
CA GLU A 57 9.20 3.46 5.26
C GLU A 57 7.97 4.35 5.51
N ILE A 58 6.82 3.98 4.95
CA ILE A 58 5.56 4.69 5.18
C ILE A 58 5.16 4.60 6.66
N PHE A 59 5.26 3.44 7.27
CA PHE A 59 5.01 3.26 8.70
C PHE A 59 6.01 4.04 9.58
N ASP A 60 7.27 4.15 9.14
CA ASP A 60 8.27 4.99 9.82
C ASP A 60 7.91 6.48 9.70
N MET A 61 7.56 6.95 8.50
CA MET A 61 7.08 8.32 8.31
C MET A 61 5.79 8.61 9.08
N ALA A 62 4.95 7.60 9.31
CA ALA A 62 3.76 7.68 10.14
C ALA A 62 4.06 7.61 11.66
N GLY A 63 5.28 7.20 12.04
CA GLY A 63 5.70 7.03 13.43
C GLY A 63 5.18 5.76 14.11
N ILE A 64 4.80 4.75 13.31
CA ILE A 64 4.20 3.51 13.83
C ILE A 64 4.99 2.23 13.50
N VAL A 65 6.20 2.34 12.94
CA VAL A 65 6.94 1.18 12.43
C VAL A 65 7.43 0.22 13.52
N THR A 66 7.80 0.72 14.68
CA THR A 66 8.47 -0.04 15.76
C THR A 66 7.70 -1.29 16.20
N PRO A 67 6.40 -1.23 16.55
CA PRO A 67 5.65 -2.43 16.96
C PRO A 67 5.54 -3.48 15.83
N PHE A 68 5.57 -3.07 14.57
CA PHE A 68 5.60 -4.00 13.44
C PHE A 68 6.95 -4.72 13.35
N LEU A 69 8.06 -4.00 13.56
CA LEU A 69 9.41 -4.59 13.52
C LEU A 69 9.66 -5.57 14.67
N GLU A 70 9.05 -5.35 15.83
CA GLU A 70 9.11 -6.25 17.00
C GLU A 70 8.36 -7.56 16.78
N LYS A 71 7.27 -7.54 15.98
CA LYS A 71 6.46 -8.71 15.66
C LYS A 71 6.89 -9.42 14.36
N ALA A 72 7.76 -8.79 13.57
CA ALA A 72 8.13 -9.29 12.27
C ALA A 72 9.13 -10.43 12.31
N ASN A 73 8.86 -11.48 11.56
CA ASN A 73 9.93 -12.36 11.08
C ASN A 73 10.56 -11.71 9.83
N ARG A 74 11.86 -11.42 9.87
CA ARG A 74 12.56 -10.71 8.79
C ARG A 74 13.05 -11.69 7.75
N VAL A 75 12.66 -11.51 6.50
CA VAL A 75 13.04 -12.34 5.37
C VAL A 75 13.95 -11.56 4.43
N SER A 76 15.14 -12.11 4.21
CA SER A 76 16.19 -11.51 3.37
C SER A 76 16.55 -12.38 2.17
N TRP A 77 16.01 -13.60 2.08
CA TRP A 77 16.32 -14.53 1.01
C TRP A 77 15.06 -15.05 0.32
N VAL A 78 15.18 -15.25 -0.99
CA VAL A 78 14.18 -15.95 -1.81
C VAL A 78 14.89 -17.11 -2.50
N ALA A 79 14.49 -18.34 -2.17
CA ALA A 79 14.93 -19.53 -2.88
C ALA A 79 13.91 -19.92 -3.96
N VAL A 80 14.40 -20.17 -5.16
CA VAL A 80 13.61 -20.74 -6.24
C VAL A 80 14.00 -22.20 -6.41
N THR A 81 13.02 -23.08 -6.32
CA THR A 81 13.19 -24.53 -6.35
C THR A 81 12.33 -25.12 -7.48
N ALA A 82 12.87 -26.03 -8.26
CA ALA A 82 12.09 -26.84 -9.18
C ALA A 82 12.46 -28.32 -9.02
N HIS A 83 11.45 -29.20 -9.12
CA HIS A 83 11.63 -30.65 -8.93
C HIS A 83 12.42 -31.00 -7.67
N GLN A 84 12.11 -30.30 -6.56
CA GLN A 84 12.75 -30.42 -5.25
C GLN A 84 14.25 -30.02 -5.20
N ARG A 85 14.80 -29.48 -6.29
CA ARG A 85 16.18 -29.00 -6.37
C ARG A 85 16.22 -27.47 -6.41
N ARG A 86 17.10 -26.88 -5.61
CA ARG A 86 17.31 -25.43 -5.61
C ARG A 86 17.94 -25.00 -6.93
N LEU A 87 17.23 -24.14 -7.68
CA LEU A 87 17.70 -23.52 -8.91
C LEU A 87 18.46 -22.22 -8.64
N SER A 88 17.97 -21.41 -7.71
CA SER A 88 18.52 -20.09 -7.41
C SER A 88 18.25 -19.68 -5.98
N ARG A 89 19.09 -18.80 -5.44
CA ARG A 89 18.91 -18.13 -4.17
C ARG A 89 19.21 -16.65 -4.36
N ILE A 90 18.25 -15.81 -4.17
CA ILE A 90 18.33 -14.35 -4.40
C ILE A 90 18.36 -13.66 -3.04
N HIS A 91 19.37 -12.84 -2.79
CA HIS A 91 19.43 -12.00 -1.62
C HIS A 91 18.57 -10.75 -1.83
N PHE A 92 17.53 -10.58 -1.01
CA PHE A 92 16.62 -9.45 -1.09
C PHE A 92 17.21 -8.26 -0.31
N THR A 93 18.05 -7.50 -0.96
CA THR A 93 18.73 -6.31 -0.40
C THR A 93 18.46 -5.09 -1.27
N PRO A 94 17.27 -4.48 -1.18
CA PRO A 94 17.00 -3.23 -1.88
C PRO A 94 17.89 -2.11 -1.32
N GLY A 95 18.60 -1.40 -2.20
CA GLY A 95 19.41 -0.24 -1.83
C GLY A 95 18.55 0.99 -1.51
N GLY A 96 19.11 1.96 -0.77
CA GLY A 96 18.50 3.26 -0.50
C GLY A 96 17.31 3.20 0.49
N THR A 97 17.32 2.24 1.40
CA THR A 97 16.33 2.10 2.47
C THR A 97 16.98 1.63 3.76
N THR A 98 16.38 1.96 4.91
CA THR A 98 16.76 1.43 6.22
C THR A 98 16.10 0.07 6.51
N TYR A 99 15.23 -0.41 5.61
CA TYR A 99 14.48 -1.67 5.73
C TYR A 99 14.81 -2.64 4.58
N PRO A 100 16.06 -3.19 4.51
CA PRO A 100 16.50 -4.04 3.39
C PRO A 100 16.01 -5.49 3.52
N PHE A 101 14.77 -5.71 3.97
CA PHE A 101 14.15 -7.02 4.18
C PHE A 101 12.63 -6.95 3.99
N VAL A 102 11.99 -8.10 3.87
CA VAL A 102 10.53 -8.22 3.94
C VAL A 102 10.14 -8.59 5.37
N ALA A 103 9.25 -7.80 5.98
CA ALA A 103 8.71 -8.10 7.31
C ALA A 103 7.50 -9.02 7.19
N MET A 104 7.59 -10.24 7.67
CA MET A 104 6.46 -11.16 7.73
C MET A 104 5.67 -10.92 9.01
N VAL A 105 4.55 -10.22 8.88
CA VAL A 105 3.61 -9.90 9.96
C VAL A 105 2.22 -10.34 9.51
N PRO A 106 1.59 -11.32 10.16
CA PRO A 106 0.25 -11.77 9.81
C PRO A 106 -0.78 -10.63 9.82
N GLN A 107 -1.76 -10.68 8.92
CA GLN A 107 -2.73 -9.59 8.75
C GLN A 107 -3.53 -9.31 10.02
N ASP A 108 -3.91 -10.34 10.78
CA ASP A 108 -4.59 -10.21 12.07
C ASP A 108 -3.74 -9.44 13.11
N VAL A 109 -2.42 -9.69 13.11
CA VAL A 109 -1.46 -8.93 13.94
C VAL A 109 -1.34 -7.50 13.43
N THR A 110 -1.26 -7.30 12.10
CA THR A 110 -1.22 -5.97 11.47
C THR A 110 -2.46 -5.15 11.83
N GLU A 111 -3.65 -5.73 11.72
CA GLU A 111 -4.91 -5.08 12.08
C GLU A 111 -4.94 -4.70 13.56
N ARG A 112 -4.51 -5.61 14.47
CA ARG A 112 -4.46 -5.37 15.91
C ARG A 112 -3.52 -4.20 16.25
N LEU A 113 -2.30 -4.20 15.70
CA LEU A 113 -1.36 -3.10 15.91
C LEU A 113 -1.92 -1.75 15.42
N LEU A 114 -2.64 -1.74 14.30
CA LEU A 114 -3.27 -0.52 13.78
C LEU A 114 -4.46 -0.08 14.63
N VAL A 115 -5.24 -1.00 15.21
CA VAL A 115 -6.33 -0.68 16.17
C VAL A 115 -5.74 -0.09 17.44
N ASP A 116 -4.69 -0.70 18.01
CA ASP A 116 -4.02 -0.21 19.20
C ASP A 116 -3.46 1.22 19.00
N GLU A 117 -2.85 1.48 17.83
CA GLU A 117 -2.37 2.81 17.46
C GLU A 117 -3.52 3.82 17.25
N LEU A 118 -4.65 3.40 16.72
CA LEU A 118 -5.83 4.25 16.58
C LEU A 118 -6.41 4.63 17.93
N HIS A 119 -6.51 3.68 18.85
CA HIS A 119 -6.99 3.92 20.24
C HIS A 119 -6.07 4.92 20.98
N LYS A 120 -4.75 4.82 20.85
CA LYS A 120 -3.80 5.79 21.44
C LYS A 120 -4.05 7.22 20.96
N LYS A 121 -4.60 7.38 19.76
CA LYS A 121 -4.97 8.68 19.17
C LYS A 121 -6.42 9.10 19.45
N GLY A 122 -7.13 8.34 20.30
CA GLY A 122 -8.53 8.62 20.67
C GLY A 122 -9.56 8.21 19.60
N GLY A 123 -9.17 7.48 18.56
CA GLY A 123 -10.10 6.94 17.56
C GLY A 123 -10.60 5.55 17.94
N ALA A 124 -11.70 5.13 17.32
CA ALA A 124 -12.29 3.82 17.52
C ALA A 124 -12.92 3.27 16.24
N VAL A 125 -13.18 1.95 16.22
CA VAL A 125 -13.91 1.27 15.15
C VAL A 125 -15.37 1.10 15.60
N GLU A 126 -16.31 1.54 14.76
CA GLU A 126 -17.73 1.27 14.96
C GLU A 126 -18.10 -0.06 14.28
N TYR A 127 -18.01 -1.15 15.03
CA TYR A 127 -18.41 -2.47 14.58
C TYR A 127 -19.94 -2.63 14.47
N ASP A 128 -20.40 -3.70 13.81
CA ASP A 128 -21.82 -3.97 13.51
C ASP A 128 -22.49 -2.82 12.74
N THR A 129 -21.73 -2.04 11.96
CA THR A 129 -22.21 -0.84 11.28
C THR A 129 -21.98 -0.95 9.79
N THR A 130 -23.06 -0.99 9.01
CA THR A 130 -23.05 -1.16 7.56
C THR A 130 -23.45 0.13 6.85
N LEU A 131 -22.75 0.51 5.80
CA LEU A 131 -23.15 1.57 4.89
C LEU A 131 -24.32 1.07 4.02
N VAL A 132 -25.44 1.82 4.00
CA VAL A 132 -26.64 1.51 3.20
C VAL A 132 -26.70 2.38 1.96
N SER A 133 -26.47 3.69 2.13
CA SER A 133 -26.48 4.65 1.01
C SER A 133 -25.48 5.77 1.23
N ALA A 134 -25.05 6.40 0.13
CA ALA A 134 -24.20 7.58 0.15
C ALA A 134 -24.58 8.47 -1.04
N VAL A 135 -24.91 9.73 -0.79
CA VAL A 135 -25.32 10.69 -1.81
C VAL A 135 -24.61 12.01 -1.59
N GLU A 136 -23.90 12.50 -2.61
CA GLU A 136 -23.28 13.81 -2.58
C GLU A 136 -24.33 14.92 -2.81
N ARG A 137 -24.40 15.89 -1.89
CA ARG A 137 -25.28 17.05 -1.98
C ARG A 137 -24.61 18.26 -1.33
N GLY A 138 -24.70 19.42 -1.98
CA GLY A 138 -24.31 20.70 -1.36
C GLY A 138 -22.87 20.76 -0.84
N GLY A 139 -21.93 20.01 -1.44
CA GLY A 139 -20.53 20.06 -1.04
C GLY A 139 -20.14 19.11 0.12
N HIS A 140 -21.01 18.18 0.49
CA HIS A 140 -20.76 17.09 1.44
C HIS A 140 -21.45 15.80 0.98
N VAL A 141 -21.19 14.69 1.66
CA VAL A 141 -21.84 13.40 1.40
C VAL A 141 -22.79 13.09 2.58
N THR A 142 -24.07 12.90 2.28
CA THR A 142 -25.03 12.34 3.23
C THR A 142 -24.99 10.82 3.09
N VAL A 143 -24.77 10.13 4.20
CA VAL A 143 -24.72 8.67 4.27
C VAL A 143 -25.81 8.14 5.19
N THR A 144 -26.41 7.02 4.81
CA THR A 144 -27.25 6.23 5.71
C THR A 144 -26.44 5.03 6.18
N VAL A 145 -26.29 4.89 7.47
CA VAL A 145 -25.67 3.70 8.09
C VAL A 145 -26.71 2.91 8.88
N GLU A 146 -26.55 1.59 8.92
CA GLU A 146 -27.41 0.70 9.68
C GLU A 146 -26.60 -0.01 10.75
N ARG A 147 -27.03 0.08 12.00
CA ARG A 147 -26.45 -0.59 13.15
C ARG A 147 -27.54 -1.28 13.96
N LYS A 148 -27.43 -2.62 14.12
CA LYS A 148 -28.43 -3.42 14.88
C LYS A 148 -29.86 -3.17 14.42
N GLY A 149 -30.08 -3.06 13.12
CA GLY A 149 -31.40 -2.81 12.51
C GLY A 149 -31.88 -1.36 12.57
N THR A 150 -31.15 -0.44 13.21
CA THR A 150 -31.49 0.98 13.25
C THR A 150 -30.70 1.75 12.20
N ARG A 151 -31.43 2.50 11.37
CA ARG A 151 -30.83 3.38 10.35
C ARG A 151 -30.68 4.79 10.88
N THR A 152 -29.51 5.38 10.64
CA THR A 152 -29.20 6.77 10.98
C THR A 152 -28.56 7.47 9.80
N GLU A 153 -28.91 8.74 9.59
CA GLU A 153 -28.22 9.60 8.63
C GLU A 153 -27.04 10.30 9.30
N ARG A 154 -25.96 10.45 8.57
CA ARG A 154 -24.74 11.17 8.96
C ARG A 154 -24.22 11.97 7.78
N THR A 155 -23.45 13.00 8.06
CA THR A 155 -22.82 13.85 7.03
C THR A 155 -21.31 13.79 7.13
N ALA A 156 -20.64 13.68 5.97
CA ALA A 156 -19.19 13.66 5.88
C ALA A 156 -18.68 14.60 4.78
N ALA A 157 -17.57 15.28 5.00
CA ALA A 157 -16.94 16.03 3.93
C ALA A 157 -16.43 15.12 2.81
N PHE A 158 -15.91 13.92 3.17
CA PHE A 158 -15.46 12.89 2.25
C PHE A 158 -15.83 11.50 2.76
N VAL A 159 -16.05 10.55 1.83
CA VAL A 159 -16.23 9.12 2.11
C VAL A 159 -15.14 8.33 1.43
N VAL A 160 -14.53 7.39 2.14
CA VAL A 160 -13.50 6.50 1.58
C VAL A 160 -13.88 5.04 1.80
N GLY A 161 -14.14 4.31 0.71
CA GLY A 161 -14.39 2.86 0.72
C GLY A 161 -13.08 2.07 0.79
N CYS A 162 -12.89 1.37 1.92
CA CYS A 162 -11.82 0.40 2.18
C CYS A 162 -12.46 -0.97 2.51
N ASP A 163 -13.65 -1.23 2.02
CA ASP A 163 -14.58 -2.29 2.37
C ASP A 163 -14.41 -3.57 1.54
N GLY A 164 -13.22 -3.75 0.96
CA GLY A 164 -12.78 -5.01 0.37
C GLY A 164 -13.40 -5.35 -0.99
N ALA A 165 -13.18 -6.58 -1.45
CA ALA A 165 -13.53 -7.04 -2.80
C ALA A 165 -15.02 -6.93 -3.15
N HIS A 166 -15.90 -6.96 -2.16
CA HIS A 166 -17.36 -6.82 -2.30
C HIS A 166 -17.86 -5.42 -1.95
N SER A 167 -17.04 -4.40 -2.12
CA SER A 167 -17.24 -3.02 -1.71
C SER A 167 -18.62 -2.46 -2.01
N THR A 168 -19.33 -2.07 -0.95
CA THR A 168 -20.60 -1.34 -1.03
C THR A 168 -20.37 0.05 -1.64
N VAL A 169 -19.30 0.74 -1.25
CA VAL A 169 -18.98 2.07 -1.81
C VAL A 169 -18.78 2.01 -3.31
N ARG A 170 -18.02 1.01 -3.81
CA ARG A 170 -17.87 0.80 -5.27
C ARG A 170 -19.20 0.60 -5.98
N HIS A 171 -20.10 -0.19 -5.41
CA HIS A 171 -21.43 -0.44 -5.98
C HIS A 171 -22.30 0.81 -5.99
N LEU A 172 -22.32 1.60 -4.89
CA LEU A 172 -23.04 2.87 -4.82
C LEU A 172 -22.53 3.89 -5.84
N LEU A 173 -21.23 3.84 -6.17
CA LEU A 173 -20.61 4.68 -7.20
C LEU A 173 -20.82 4.15 -8.62
N ASN A 174 -21.49 3.02 -8.80
CA ASN A 174 -21.68 2.33 -10.08
C ASN A 174 -20.36 2.14 -10.86
N LEU A 175 -19.27 1.85 -10.15
CA LEU A 175 -17.97 1.64 -10.76
C LEU A 175 -17.82 0.17 -11.19
N PRO A 176 -17.66 -0.10 -12.49
CA PRO A 176 -17.42 -1.46 -12.98
C PRO A 176 -16.08 -1.99 -12.42
N PHE A 177 -16.08 -3.27 -12.05
CA PHE A 177 -14.89 -3.96 -11.56
C PHE A 177 -14.33 -4.86 -12.66
N GLU A 178 -13.58 -4.22 -13.55
CA GLU A 178 -13.10 -4.82 -14.79
C GLU A 178 -11.97 -5.81 -14.56
N GLY A 179 -11.97 -6.92 -15.30
CA GLY A 179 -10.97 -7.97 -15.23
C GLY A 179 -11.58 -9.37 -15.32
N ALA A 180 -10.81 -10.37 -14.88
CA ALA A 180 -11.21 -11.77 -14.97
C ALA A 180 -10.88 -12.55 -13.69
N GLN A 181 -11.46 -13.73 -13.60
CA GLN A 181 -11.12 -14.74 -12.60
C GLN A 181 -10.17 -15.76 -13.23
N TYR A 182 -9.16 -16.18 -12.48
CA TYR A 182 -8.35 -17.33 -12.87
C TYR A 182 -9.13 -18.63 -12.64
N ASN A 183 -9.08 -19.54 -13.61
CA ASN A 183 -9.68 -20.87 -13.47
C ASN A 183 -8.85 -21.82 -12.58
N VAL A 184 -8.03 -21.26 -11.71
CA VAL A 184 -7.14 -22.01 -10.81
C VAL A 184 -7.60 -21.80 -9.38
N LEU A 185 -7.78 -22.91 -8.67
CA LEU A 185 -8.07 -22.92 -7.25
C LEU A 185 -6.75 -22.89 -6.48
N PHE A 186 -6.72 -22.10 -5.41
CA PHE A 186 -5.60 -22.02 -4.49
C PHE A 186 -5.99 -22.53 -3.12
N MET A 187 -5.03 -23.10 -2.43
CA MET A 187 -5.09 -23.30 -1.00
C MET A 187 -4.10 -22.39 -0.27
N LEU A 188 -4.45 -21.99 0.92
CA LEU A 188 -3.59 -21.35 1.90
C LEU A 188 -3.71 -22.11 3.20
N ALA A 189 -2.58 -22.40 3.86
CA ALA A 189 -2.54 -23.05 5.15
C ALA A 189 -1.42 -22.49 6.01
N ASP A 190 -1.72 -22.17 7.27
CA ASP A 190 -0.74 -21.84 8.30
C ASP A 190 -0.48 -23.11 9.11
N VAL A 191 0.76 -23.59 9.04
CA VAL A 191 1.18 -24.87 9.65
C VAL A 191 2.43 -24.70 10.51
N GLU A 192 2.60 -25.61 11.45
CA GLU A 192 3.88 -25.82 12.12
C GLU A 192 4.64 -26.93 11.38
N THR A 193 5.92 -26.68 11.11
CA THR A 193 6.81 -27.61 10.40
C THR A 193 8.06 -27.88 11.22
N ASN A 194 8.78 -28.96 10.87
CA ASN A 194 10.16 -29.13 11.31
C ASN A 194 11.06 -27.97 10.82
N GLU A 195 12.22 -27.79 11.43
CA GLU A 195 13.13 -26.65 11.19
C GLU A 195 14.13 -26.89 10.04
N VAL A 196 13.73 -27.60 8.99
CA VAL A 196 14.60 -27.89 7.83
C VAL A 196 14.84 -26.65 6.96
N LEU A 197 13.89 -25.70 6.94
CA LEU A 197 14.00 -24.47 6.16
C LEU A 197 14.45 -23.29 7.03
N PRO A 198 15.36 -22.42 6.49
CA PRO A 198 15.74 -21.19 7.17
C PRO A 198 14.54 -20.29 7.48
N ALA A 199 14.56 -19.63 8.64
CA ALA A 199 13.49 -18.72 9.05
C ALA A 199 13.49 -17.40 8.27
N ASP A 200 14.60 -17.04 7.63
CA ASP A 200 14.80 -15.82 6.87
C ASP A 200 14.68 -16.02 5.35
N GLU A 201 14.17 -17.18 4.90
CA GLU A 201 14.12 -17.55 3.48
C GLU A 201 12.70 -17.91 3.01
N LEU A 202 12.18 -17.19 2.03
CA LEU A 202 10.96 -17.52 1.29
C LEU A 202 11.28 -18.60 0.26
N GLN A 203 10.46 -19.65 0.18
CA GLN A 203 10.57 -20.70 -0.84
C GLN A 203 9.53 -20.49 -1.94
N LEU A 204 9.97 -20.42 -3.18
CA LEU A 204 9.15 -20.46 -4.38
C LEU A 204 9.42 -21.79 -5.11
N CYS A 205 8.49 -22.71 -5.02
CA CYS A 205 8.64 -24.05 -5.56
C CYS A 205 7.79 -24.21 -6.81
N SER A 206 8.38 -24.78 -7.84
CA SER A 206 7.68 -25.18 -9.05
C SER A 206 7.82 -26.66 -9.27
N SER A 207 6.75 -27.31 -9.72
CA SER A 207 6.71 -28.73 -10.01
C SER A 207 5.72 -29.02 -11.14
N GLN A 208 5.71 -30.28 -11.63
CA GLN A 208 4.69 -30.73 -12.57
C GLN A 208 3.25 -30.67 -12.03
N PHE A 209 3.10 -30.62 -10.69
CA PHE A 209 1.80 -30.52 -10.01
C PHE A 209 1.38 -29.05 -9.78
N GLY A 210 2.14 -28.08 -10.28
CA GLY A 210 1.92 -26.65 -10.12
C GLY A 210 2.80 -25.99 -9.06
N PRO A 211 2.64 -24.66 -8.89
CA PRO A 211 3.43 -23.87 -7.96
C PRO A 211 3.03 -24.08 -6.51
N LEU A 212 4.03 -23.87 -5.62
CA LEU A 212 3.88 -23.81 -4.17
C LEU A 212 4.81 -22.72 -3.64
N ALA A 213 4.34 -21.91 -2.70
CA ALA A 213 5.17 -20.95 -1.97
C ALA A 213 5.09 -21.24 -0.46
N ILE A 214 6.25 -21.15 0.22
CA ILE A 214 6.34 -21.32 1.68
C ILE A 214 6.91 -20.03 2.25
N PHE A 215 6.10 -19.33 3.04
CA PHE A 215 6.44 -18.09 3.70
C PHE A 215 6.79 -18.36 5.16
N PRO A 216 7.98 -18.03 5.64
CA PRO A 216 8.33 -18.20 7.03
C PRO A 216 7.61 -17.15 7.91
N MET A 217 6.91 -17.60 8.95
CA MET A 217 6.24 -16.73 9.92
C MET A 217 7.01 -16.66 11.25
N SER A 218 7.71 -17.74 11.61
CA SER A 218 8.63 -17.84 12.73
C SER A 218 9.62 -18.99 12.49
N ALA A 219 10.37 -19.41 13.48
CA ALA A 219 11.32 -20.54 13.36
C ALA A 219 10.66 -21.81 12.82
N ASN A 220 9.48 -22.16 13.33
CA ASN A 220 8.77 -23.41 12.99
C ASN A 220 7.39 -23.17 12.32
N ARG A 221 6.88 -21.94 12.28
CA ARG A 221 5.57 -21.64 11.67
C ARG A 221 5.74 -21.16 10.24
N ARG A 222 4.99 -21.76 9.33
CA ARG A 222 5.03 -21.48 7.89
C ARG A 222 3.63 -21.26 7.34
N ARG A 223 3.52 -20.34 6.37
CA ARG A 223 2.35 -20.23 5.50
C ARG A 223 2.66 -20.90 4.19
N VAL A 224 1.84 -21.89 3.83
CA VAL A 224 1.90 -22.61 2.56
C VAL A 224 0.80 -22.09 1.65
N VAL A 225 1.15 -21.68 0.44
CA VAL A 225 0.21 -21.31 -0.61
C VAL A 225 0.49 -22.16 -1.84
N ALA A 226 -0.50 -22.87 -2.34
CA ALA A 226 -0.33 -23.75 -3.49
C ALA A 226 -1.56 -23.71 -4.40
N THR A 227 -1.35 -24.01 -5.70
CA THR A 227 -2.47 -24.29 -6.60
C THR A 227 -2.97 -25.71 -6.36
N ILE A 228 -4.26 -25.93 -6.52
CA ILE A 228 -4.87 -27.25 -6.41
C ILE A 228 -5.93 -27.44 -7.52
N GLU A 229 -6.10 -28.65 -7.97
CA GLU A 229 -7.05 -28.97 -9.05
C GLU A 229 -8.48 -28.98 -8.52
N ARG A 230 -8.68 -29.55 -7.33
CA ARG A 230 -10.01 -29.75 -6.72
C ARG A 230 -9.95 -29.54 -5.22
N ALA A 231 -10.98 -28.91 -4.66
CA ALA A 231 -11.16 -28.80 -3.22
C ALA A 231 -11.54 -30.19 -2.61
N GLU A 232 -10.97 -30.49 -1.48
CA GLU A 232 -11.32 -31.64 -0.65
C GLU A 232 -11.91 -31.12 0.66
N GLY A 233 -13.24 -31.16 0.80
CA GLY A 233 -13.95 -30.55 1.93
C GLY A 233 -14.04 -29.02 1.85
N ASP A 234 -14.41 -28.38 2.97
CA ASP A 234 -14.61 -26.93 3.06
C ASP A 234 -13.29 -26.13 3.17
N ALA A 235 -12.25 -26.78 3.72
CA ALA A 235 -10.91 -26.22 3.89
C ALA A 235 -9.84 -27.31 3.75
N PRO A 236 -8.59 -26.97 3.37
CA PRO A 236 -7.47 -27.90 3.31
C PRO A 236 -7.22 -28.56 4.66
N SER A 237 -7.20 -29.90 4.72
CA SER A 237 -6.77 -30.65 5.88
C SER A 237 -5.22 -30.69 6.00
N LEU A 238 -4.69 -31.07 7.15
CA LEU A 238 -3.26 -31.31 7.33
C LEU A 238 -2.71 -32.34 6.34
N ALA A 239 -3.48 -33.40 6.05
CA ALA A 239 -3.11 -34.42 5.07
C ALA A 239 -2.96 -33.85 3.65
N VAL A 240 -3.85 -32.94 3.24
CA VAL A 240 -3.73 -32.22 1.96
C VAL A 240 -2.48 -31.37 1.93
N VAL A 241 -2.18 -30.64 2.99
CA VAL A 241 -0.96 -29.80 3.08
C VAL A 241 0.30 -30.68 3.02
N GLN A 242 0.35 -31.79 3.77
CA GLN A 242 1.45 -32.75 3.72
C GLN A 242 1.70 -33.31 2.32
N LYS A 243 0.62 -33.69 1.63
CA LYS A 243 0.70 -34.16 0.23
C LYS A 243 1.32 -33.10 -0.68
N MET A 244 0.89 -31.84 -0.54
CA MET A 244 1.44 -30.73 -1.34
C MET A 244 2.92 -30.47 -1.03
N LEU A 245 3.33 -30.51 0.24
CA LEU A 245 4.72 -30.37 0.63
C LEU A 245 5.58 -31.52 0.08
N ALA A 246 5.15 -32.76 0.26
CA ALA A 246 5.88 -33.94 -0.23
C ALA A 246 6.07 -33.94 -1.78
N GLN A 247 5.10 -33.42 -2.52
CA GLN A 247 5.14 -33.38 -4.00
C GLN A 247 5.94 -32.21 -4.58
N ARG A 248 6.01 -31.06 -3.89
CA ARG A 248 6.44 -29.80 -4.50
C ARG A 248 7.52 -29.06 -3.73
N ALA A 249 7.62 -29.24 -2.42
CA ALA A 249 8.60 -28.58 -1.58
C ALA A 249 9.96 -29.31 -1.62
N PRO A 250 11.05 -28.68 -1.16
CA PRO A 250 12.30 -29.39 -0.88
C PRO A 250 12.07 -30.58 0.05
N SER A 251 12.88 -31.64 -0.13
CA SER A 251 12.72 -32.88 0.64
C SER A 251 12.90 -32.67 2.14
N GLY A 252 12.21 -33.46 2.95
CA GLY A 252 12.36 -33.51 4.40
C GLY A 252 11.51 -32.48 5.17
N ILE A 253 10.65 -31.72 4.50
CA ILE A 253 9.72 -30.81 5.17
C ILE A 253 8.48 -31.59 5.60
N GLU A 254 8.18 -31.54 6.89
CA GLU A 254 7.01 -32.18 7.50
C GLU A 254 6.19 -31.15 8.25
N ALA A 255 4.86 -31.11 7.98
CA ALA A 255 3.91 -30.31 8.74
C ALA A 255 3.22 -31.22 9.77
N PHE A 256 3.16 -30.81 11.03
CA PHE A 256 2.59 -31.61 12.11
C PHE A 256 1.42 -30.94 12.84
N SER A 257 1.15 -29.67 12.56
CA SER A 257 0.02 -28.93 13.12
C SER A 257 -0.55 -27.99 12.10
N LEU A 258 -1.89 -27.94 11.97
CA LEU A 258 -2.62 -27.02 11.10
C LEU A 258 -3.36 -26.00 11.98
N ARG A 259 -2.97 -24.73 11.88
CA ARG A 259 -3.59 -23.63 12.64
C ARG A 259 -4.81 -23.07 11.96
N TRP A 260 -4.71 -22.86 10.65
CA TRP A 260 -5.77 -22.30 9.82
C TRP A 260 -5.53 -22.65 8.36
N SER A 261 -6.61 -22.81 7.60
CA SER A 261 -6.54 -23.03 6.16
C SER A 261 -7.77 -22.53 5.44
N SER A 262 -7.65 -22.30 4.14
CA SER A 262 -8.75 -21.85 3.28
C SER A 262 -8.47 -22.18 1.82
N TYR A 263 -9.54 -22.45 1.07
CA TYR A 263 -9.53 -22.42 -0.38
C TYR A 263 -9.96 -21.06 -0.88
N PHE A 264 -9.36 -20.60 -1.98
CA PHE A 264 -9.75 -19.35 -2.60
C PHE A 264 -9.47 -19.35 -4.10
N ARG A 265 -10.22 -18.54 -4.83
CA ARG A 265 -9.98 -18.25 -6.26
C ARG A 265 -9.42 -16.85 -6.40
N ILE A 266 -8.49 -16.72 -7.31
CA ILE A 266 -7.86 -15.42 -7.58
C ILE A 266 -8.65 -14.71 -8.66
N HIS A 267 -8.88 -13.43 -8.42
CA HIS A 267 -9.37 -12.49 -9.39
C HIS A 267 -8.27 -11.45 -9.66
N HIS A 268 -8.19 -10.97 -10.89
CA HIS A 268 -7.48 -9.77 -11.24
C HIS A 268 -8.50 -8.77 -11.77
N ARG A 269 -8.80 -7.78 -10.98
CA ARG A 269 -9.81 -6.77 -11.29
C ARG A 269 -9.37 -5.41 -10.81
N GLN A 270 -9.78 -4.37 -11.52
CA GLN A 270 -9.59 -2.99 -11.10
C GLN A 270 -10.75 -2.12 -11.58
N VAL A 271 -10.93 -0.98 -10.92
CA VAL A 271 -11.88 0.05 -11.36
C VAL A 271 -11.24 1.01 -12.35
N GLY A 272 -12.07 1.62 -13.21
CA GLY A 272 -11.64 2.64 -14.16
C GLY A 272 -11.24 3.98 -13.52
N ARG A 273 -11.71 4.28 -12.30
CA ARG A 273 -11.38 5.49 -11.53
C ARG A 273 -11.46 5.21 -10.04
N LEU A 274 -10.66 5.92 -9.24
CA LEU A 274 -10.59 5.73 -7.78
C LEU A 274 -11.39 6.79 -7.01
N ARG A 275 -12.03 7.72 -7.72
CA ARG A 275 -12.78 8.83 -7.16
C ARG A 275 -14.00 9.15 -8.02
N VAL A 276 -15.09 9.49 -7.36
CA VAL A 276 -16.27 10.15 -7.94
C VAL A 276 -16.73 11.23 -6.96
N GLY A 277 -16.63 12.49 -7.36
CA GLY A 277 -16.95 13.61 -6.48
C GLY A 277 -16.14 13.58 -5.17
N ARG A 278 -16.86 13.52 -4.04
CA ARG A 278 -16.29 13.46 -2.68
C ARG A 278 -16.12 12.05 -2.14
N MET A 279 -16.35 11.03 -2.96
CA MET A 279 -16.23 9.63 -2.59
C MET A 279 -15.03 8.98 -3.27
N PHE A 280 -14.25 8.22 -2.48
CA PHE A 280 -13.00 7.57 -2.90
C PHE A 280 -13.06 6.09 -2.58
N ILE A 281 -12.28 5.29 -3.28
CA ILE A 281 -12.06 3.86 -2.99
C ILE A 281 -10.57 3.53 -2.98
N ALA A 282 -10.17 2.61 -2.09
CA ALA A 282 -8.78 2.19 -1.91
C ALA A 282 -8.67 0.70 -1.58
N GLY A 283 -7.50 0.10 -1.83
CA GLY A 283 -7.24 -1.30 -1.57
C GLY A 283 -8.16 -2.23 -2.35
N ASP A 284 -8.58 -3.34 -1.75
CA ASP A 284 -9.40 -4.38 -2.41
C ASP A 284 -10.77 -3.87 -2.89
N ALA A 285 -11.26 -2.73 -2.40
CA ALA A 285 -12.43 -2.06 -2.93
C ALA A 285 -12.20 -1.54 -4.36
N ALA A 286 -10.96 -1.17 -4.68
CA ALA A 286 -10.55 -0.60 -5.95
C ALA A 286 -9.86 -1.60 -6.89
N HIS A 287 -9.11 -2.56 -6.33
CA HIS A 287 -8.30 -3.51 -7.10
C HIS A 287 -8.00 -4.79 -6.32
N ILE A 288 -8.07 -5.90 -7.00
CA ILE A 288 -7.66 -7.22 -6.51
C ILE A 288 -6.75 -7.89 -7.52
N HIS A 289 -5.76 -8.63 -7.06
CA HIS A 289 -4.81 -9.33 -7.90
C HIS A 289 -4.27 -10.60 -7.24
N SER A 290 -3.46 -11.35 -7.98
CA SER A 290 -2.85 -12.59 -7.50
C SER A 290 -2.04 -12.38 -6.21
N PRO A 291 -2.11 -13.29 -5.23
CA PRO A 291 -1.27 -13.26 -4.03
C PRO A 291 0.21 -13.56 -4.32
N PHE A 292 0.53 -14.07 -5.52
CA PHE A 292 1.92 -14.24 -5.94
C PHE A 292 2.63 -12.89 -6.00
N GLY A 293 3.52 -12.67 -5.02
CA GLY A 293 4.21 -11.41 -4.81
C GLY A 293 3.79 -10.68 -3.53
N GLY A 294 2.70 -11.05 -2.84
CA GLY A 294 2.31 -10.50 -1.54
C GLY A 294 1.99 -9.00 -1.53
N GLN A 295 1.59 -8.41 -2.67
CA GLN A 295 1.53 -6.96 -2.84
C GLN A 295 0.17 -6.31 -2.52
N GLY A 296 -0.91 -7.08 -2.36
CA GLY A 296 -2.27 -6.52 -2.21
C GLY A 296 -2.39 -5.53 -1.05
N MET A 297 -2.12 -5.97 0.17
CA MET A 297 -2.14 -5.12 1.35
C MET A 297 -1.20 -3.91 1.21
N ASN A 298 0.02 -4.12 0.72
CA ASN A 298 1.00 -3.05 0.54
C ASN A 298 0.53 -1.98 -0.46
N THR A 299 -0.09 -2.38 -1.56
CA THR A 299 -0.65 -1.45 -2.56
C THR A 299 -1.78 -0.62 -1.96
N GLY A 300 -2.71 -1.25 -1.22
CA GLY A 300 -3.80 -0.56 -0.55
C GLY A 300 -3.34 0.41 0.54
N LEU A 301 -2.32 0.04 1.34
CA LEU A 301 -1.71 0.94 2.33
C LEU A 301 -1.07 2.16 1.66
N GLN A 302 -0.43 1.97 0.51
CA GLN A 302 0.13 3.07 -0.28
C GLN A 302 -0.94 3.93 -0.96
N ASP A 303 -2.11 3.36 -1.30
CA ASP A 303 -3.23 4.14 -1.83
C ASP A 303 -3.67 5.20 -0.83
N VAL A 304 -3.95 4.78 0.40
CA VAL A 304 -4.42 5.70 1.44
C VAL A 304 -3.33 6.65 1.94
N TRP A 305 -2.07 6.25 1.91
CA TRP A 305 -0.94 7.15 2.16
C TRP A 305 -0.84 8.28 1.12
N ASN A 306 -1.08 7.96 -0.15
CA ASN A 306 -1.15 8.96 -1.23
C ASN A 306 -2.38 9.86 -1.09
N LEU A 307 -3.49 9.35 -0.55
CA LEU A 307 -4.77 10.04 -0.47
C LEU A 307 -4.86 10.98 0.74
N VAL A 308 -4.45 10.54 1.93
CA VAL A 308 -4.79 11.18 3.20
C VAL A 308 -4.34 12.63 3.32
N TRP A 309 -3.15 12.97 2.85
CA TRP A 309 -2.64 14.34 2.89
C TRP A 309 -3.40 15.28 1.93
N LYS A 310 -3.95 14.73 0.84
CA LYS A 310 -4.79 15.45 -0.11
C LYS A 310 -6.15 15.76 0.51
N LEU A 311 -6.73 14.79 1.23
CA LEU A 311 -7.96 15.00 2.00
C LEU A 311 -7.75 16.04 3.10
N ASP A 312 -6.65 15.98 3.85
CA ASP A 312 -6.33 16.97 4.89
C ASP A 312 -6.23 18.39 4.33
N LEU A 313 -5.52 18.58 3.21
CA LEU A 313 -5.47 19.89 2.55
C LEU A 313 -6.83 20.35 2.05
N ALA A 314 -7.65 19.44 1.51
CA ALA A 314 -8.99 19.76 1.03
C ALA A 314 -9.95 20.14 2.17
N VAL A 315 -9.94 19.40 3.30
CA VAL A 315 -10.73 19.70 4.51
C VAL A 315 -10.35 21.07 5.07
N ARG A 316 -9.08 21.41 5.06
CA ARG A 316 -8.60 22.74 5.47
C ARG A 316 -8.89 23.84 4.42
N GLY A 317 -9.46 23.46 3.28
CA GLY A 317 -9.74 24.36 2.15
C GLY A 317 -8.48 24.90 1.46
N LEU A 318 -7.35 24.25 1.66
CA LEU A 318 -6.07 24.59 1.00
C LEU A 318 -5.90 23.83 -0.30
N GLY A 319 -6.40 22.59 -0.39
CA GLY A 319 -6.38 21.78 -1.60
C GLY A 319 -7.55 22.11 -2.55
N ASN A 320 -7.33 22.00 -3.84
CA ASN A 320 -8.33 22.16 -4.87
C ASN A 320 -8.72 20.83 -5.54
N GLU A 321 -9.59 20.89 -6.54
CA GLU A 321 -10.08 19.74 -7.30
C GLU A 321 -8.94 18.95 -7.99
N GLN A 322 -7.96 19.65 -8.58
CA GLN A 322 -6.83 19.02 -9.26
C GLN A 322 -5.96 18.20 -8.30
N LEU A 323 -5.82 18.65 -7.04
CA LEU A 323 -5.13 17.89 -6.01
C LEU A 323 -5.85 16.56 -5.74
N LEU A 324 -7.17 16.57 -5.61
CA LEU A 324 -7.96 15.37 -5.34
C LEU A 324 -7.98 14.41 -6.54
N GLU A 325 -8.12 14.93 -7.77
CA GLU A 325 -8.06 14.13 -9.00
C GLU A 325 -6.70 13.47 -9.22
N SER A 326 -5.63 14.06 -8.71
CA SER A 326 -4.29 13.46 -8.80
C SER A 326 -4.20 12.08 -8.12
N TYR A 327 -5.09 11.75 -7.17
CA TYR A 327 -5.14 10.42 -6.56
C TYR A 327 -5.35 9.32 -7.60
N SER A 328 -6.39 9.44 -8.43
CA SER A 328 -6.65 8.50 -9.52
C SER A 328 -5.53 8.49 -10.55
N ALA A 329 -5.04 9.68 -10.95
CA ALA A 329 -3.99 9.80 -11.96
C ALA A 329 -2.67 9.14 -11.53
N GLU A 330 -2.36 9.16 -10.24
CA GLU A 330 -1.13 8.57 -9.68
C GLU A 330 -1.25 7.10 -9.35
N ARG A 331 -2.36 6.69 -8.72
CA ARG A 331 -2.48 5.33 -8.20
C ARG A 331 -2.90 4.29 -9.24
N ARG A 332 -3.77 4.65 -10.19
CA ARG A 332 -4.20 3.70 -11.25
C ARG A 332 -3.04 3.10 -12.06
N PRO A 333 -2.06 3.88 -12.56
CA PRO A 333 -0.93 3.29 -13.30
C PRO A 333 -0.07 2.36 -12.43
N VAL A 334 0.05 2.64 -11.12
CA VAL A 334 0.76 1.77 -10.17
C VAL A 334 0.01 0.46 -10.01
N ILE A 335 -1.30 0.53 -9.74
CA ILE A 335 -2.20 -0.63 -9.60
C ILE A 335 -2.14 -1.51 -10.85
N GLN A 336 -2.27 -0.92 -12.03
CA GLN A 336 -2.20 -1.64 -13.30
C GLN A 336 -0.86 -2.39 -13.44
N ARG A 337 0.26 -1.74 -13.13
CA ARG A 337 1.60 -2.36 -13.18
C ARG A 337 1.72 -3.53 -12.19
N VAL A 338 1.14 -3.42 -10.99
CA VAL A 338 1.13 -4.51 -10.01
C VAL A 338 0.31 -5.69 -10.54
N ILE A 339 -0.89 -5.44 -11.09
CA ILE A 339 -1.73 -6.47 -11.69
C ILE A 339 -0.99 -7.19 -12.83
N GLU A 340 -0.39 -6.45 -13.77
CA GLU A 340 0.38 -7.03 -14.87
C GLU A 340 1.58 -7.85 -14.39
N THR A 341 2.32 -7.35 -13.41
CA THR A 341 3.51 -8.04 -12.86
C THR A 341 3.11 -9.33 -12.16
N THR A 342 2.09 -9.29 -11.31
CA THR A 342 1.60 -10.48 -10.59
C THR A 342 0.94 -11.48 -11.52
N HIS A 343 0.27 -11.02 -12.59
CA HIS A 343 -0.25 -11.87 -13.65
C HIS A 343 0.86 -12.65 -14.37
N ARG A 344 1.91 -11.95 -14.82
CA ARG A 344 3.06 -12.59 -15.48
C ARG A 344 3.75 -13.59 -14.57
N LEU A 345 3.95 -13.26 -13.30
CA LEU A 345 4.56 -14.16 -12.33
C LEU A 345 3.70 -15.42 -12.13
N THR A 346 2.39 -15.25 -11.99
CA THR A 346 1.43 -16.36 -11.86
C THR A 346 1.48 -17.27 -13.09
N TRP A 347 1.54 -16.71 -14.30
CA TRP A 347 1.61 -17.46 -15.55
C TRP A 347 2.90 -18.26 -15.68
N VAL A 348 4.06 -17.62 -15.40
CA VAL A 348 5.38 -18.30 -15.45
C VAL A 348 5.47 -19.45 -14.47
N MET A 349 5.00 -19.22 -13.24
CA MET A 349 5.03 -20.25 -12.19
C MET A 349 3.99 -21.36 -12.41
N GLY A 350 2.84 -21.02 -12.99
CA GLY A 350 1.70 -21.92 -13.19
C GLY A 350 1.71 -22.74 -14.47
N THR A 351 2.74 -22.60 -15.34
CA THR A 351 2.78 -23.33 -16.61
C THR A 351 2.87 -24.84 -16.40
N THR A 352 2.01 -25.60 -17.08
CA THR A 352 1.94 -27.07 -17.02
C THR A 352 2.59 -27.75 -18.22
N SER A 353 2.90 -27.01 -19.29
CA SER A 353 3.61 -27.51 -20.46
C SER A 353 5.02 -27.98 -20.12
N LYS A 354 5.36 -29.24 -20.40
CA LYS A 354 6.69 -29.82 -20.13
C LYS A 354 7.82 -29.03 -20.81
N LEU A 355 7.59 -28.58 -22.05
CA LEU A 355 8.58 -27.79 -22.79
C LEU A 355 8.79 -26.42 -22.13
N ALA A 356 7.69 -25.74 -21.74
CA ALA A 356 7.77 -24.45 -21.07
C ALA A 356 8.40 -24.57 -19.67
N GLN A 357 8.16 -25.68 -18.96
CA GLN A 357 8.83 -25.99 -17.70
C GLN A 357 10.33 -26.18 -17.87
N ALA A 358 10.77 -26.98 -18.84
CA ALA A 358 12.19 -27.19 -19.14
C ALA A 358 12.90 -25.88 -19.53
N LEU A 359 12.26 -25.07 -20.36
CA LEU A 359 12.78 -23.74 -20.72
C LEU A 359 12.89 -22.83 -19.50
N ARG A 360 11.85 -22.74 -18.68
CA ARG A 360 11.83 -21.96 -17.43
C ARG A 360 12.95 -22.41 -16.50
N ASP A 361 13.12 -23.71 -16.27
CA ASP A 361 14.08 -24.27 -15.32
C ASP A 361 15.53 -24.06 -15.80
N THR A 362 15.74 -23.87 -17.10
CA THR A 362 17.02 -23.49 -17.71
C THR A 362 17.25 -21.98 -17.64
N VAL A 363 16.21 -21.18 -17.92
CA VAL A 363 16.33 -19.71 -18.04
C VAL A 363 16.38 -19.04 -16.65
N ILE A 364 15.58 -19.51 -15.68
CA ILE A 364 15.52 -18.89 -14.34
C ILE A 364 16.89 -18.82 -13.68
N PRO A 365 17.72 -19.88 -13.59
CA PRO A 365 19.03 -19.80 -12.97
C PRO A 365 19.95 -18.75 -13.63
N VAL A 366 19.95 -18.71 -14.96
CA VAL A 366 20.78 -17.77 -15.73
C VAL A 366 20.32 -16.32 -15.49
N VAL A 367 19.02 -16.07 -15.69
CA VAL A 367 18.46 -14.71 -15.59
C VAL A 367 18.50 -14.20 -14.14
N SER A 368 18.18 -15.07 -13.16
CA SER A 368 18.24 -14.71 -11.74
C SER A 368 19.66 -14.44 -11.23
N GLY A 369 20.69 -14.93 -11.94
CA GLY A 369 22.10 -14.61 -11.67
C GLY A 369 22.53 -13.22 -12.19
N LEU A 370 21.75 -12.58 -13.08
CA LEU A 370 22.10 -11.29 -13.65
C LEU A 370 21.83 -10.14 -12.66
N PRO A 371 22.85 -9.31 -12.30
CA PRO A 371 22.68 -8.22 -11.33
C PRO A 371 21.58 -7.21 -11.73
N ALA A 372 21.48 -6.89 -13.02
CA ALA A 372 20.46 -5.97 -13.53
C ALA A 372 19.02 -6.50 -13.36
N PHE A 373 18.83 -7.83 -13.55
CA PHE A 373 17.55 -8.47 -13.32
C PHE A 373 17.19 -8.49 -11.82
N GLN A 374 18.15 -8.90 -10.97
CA GLN A 374 17.96 -8.91 -9.52
C GLN A 374 17.58 -7.52 -9.01
N HIS A 375 18.33 -6.49 -9.42
CA HIS A 375 18.05 -5.11 -9.02
C HIS A 375 16.64 -4.68 -9.43
N ARG A 376 16.24 -4.91 -10.68
CA ARG A 376 14.92 -4.55 -11.19
C ARG A 376 13.79 -5.33 -10.50
N PHE A 377 14.00 -6.62 -10.27
CA PHE A 377 13.06 -7.49 -9.57
C PHE A 377 12.86 -7.02 -8.13
N ILE A 378 13.94 -6.76 -7.40
CA ILE A 378 13.93 -6.28 -6.03
C ILE A 378 13.28 -4.89 -5.92
N GLN A 379 13.63 -3.95 -6.82
CA GLN A 379 13.02 -2.61 -6.84
C GLN A 379 11.51 -2.65 -7.07
N ASN A 380 11.04 -3.52 -7.96
CA ASN A 380 9.60 -3.68 -8.20
C ASN A 380 8.90 -4.34 -7.02
N LEU A 381 9.47 -5.41 -6.45
CA LEU A 381 8.86 -6.15 -5.35
C LEU A 381 8.85 -5.34 -4.05
N SER A 382 9.93 -4.61 -3.76
CA SER A 382 10.06 -3.76 -2.58
C SER A 382 9.13 -2.55 -2.57
N GLY A 383 8.57 -2.16 -3.73
CA GLY A 383 7.80 -0.93 -3.93
C GLY A 383 8.63 0.34 -3.96
N LEU A 384 9.97 0.25 -3.81
CA LEU A 384 10.86 1.41 -3.80
C LEU A 384 11.02 2.07 -5.18
N GLY A 385 10.79 1.31 -6.26
CA GLY A 385 10.82 1.80 -7.64
C GLY A 385 9.56 2.54 -8.07
N ILE A 386 8.56 2.70 -7.20
CA ILE A 386 7.33 3.42 -7.53
C ILE A 386 7.63 4.92 -7.65
N GLY A 387 7.18 5.51 -8.75
CA GLY A 387 7.21 6.95 -9.01
C GLY A 387 5.95 7.40 -9.73
N TYR A 388 5.66 8.68 -9.67
CA TYR A 388 4.43 9.29 -10.20
C TYR A 388 4.71 10.16 -11.43
N ARG A 389 5.48 9.63 -12.39
CA ARG A 389 5.74 10.31 -13.66
C ARG A 389 4.43 10.61 -14.40
N GLY A 390 4.27 11.86 -14.85
CA GLY A 390 3.05 12.31 -15.53
C GLY A 390 1.91 12.71 -14.59
N SER A 391 2.14 12.74 -13.27
CA SER A 391 1.18 13.31 -12.32
C SER A 391 0.95 14.81 -12.60
N PRO A 392 -0.30 15.30 -12.54
CA PRO A 392 -0.61 16.72 -12.77
C PRO A 392 -0.03 17.66 -11.70
N ILE A 393 0.40 17.11 -10.57
CA ILE A 393 0.94 17.84 -9.40
C ILE A 393 2.45 17.61 -9.19
N ILE A 394 3.13 17.07 -10.19
CA ILE A 394 4.57 16.77 -10.16
C ILE A 394 5.21 17.29 -11.46
N GLN A 395 6.41 17.82 -11.34
CA GLN A 395 7.26 18.14 -12.49
C GLN A 395 8.50 17.24 -12.45
N GLY A 396 8.56 16.27 -13.38
CA GLY A 396 9.64 15.28 -13.46
C GLY A 396 9.18 13.85 -13.21
N GLU A 397 10.04 13.01 -12.67
CA GLU A 397 9.79 11.57 -12.52
C GLU A 397 8.95 11.20 -11.29
N GLY A 398 8.79 12.11 -10.33
CA GLY A 398 8.06 11.85 -9.09
C GLY A 398 8.64 10.71 -8.28
N LYS A 399 9.99 10.63 -8.21
CA LYS A 399 10.67 9.59 -7.45
C LYS A 399 10.43 9.71 -5.96
N ARG A 400 10.56 8.60 -5.27
CA ARG A 400 10.57 8.53 -3.81
C ARG A 400 11.74 9.33 -3.22
N TYR A 401 11.45 10.07 -2.16
CA TYR A 401 12.42 10.67 -1.26
C TYR A 401 12.24 10.09 0.14
N PHE A 402 13.32 9.68 0.78
CA PHE A 402 13.29 9.14 2.14
C PHE A 402 14.63 9.37 2.82
N ASP A 403 14.62 10.13 3.89
CA ASP A 403 15.77 10.43 4.75
C ASP A 403 15.33 10.58 6.22
N GLU A 404 16.29 10.88 7.10
CA GLU A 404 16.04 11.05 8.54
C GLU A 404 15.03 12.16 8.85
N SER A 405 14.89 13.17 8.00
CA SER A 405 13.95 14.28 8.22
C SER A 405 12.49 13.89 8.09
N LEU A 406 12.22 12.75 7.43
CA LEU A 406 10.87 12.21 7.22
C LEU A 406 10.50 11.10 8.20
N ARG A 407 11.47 10.59 9.00
CA ARG A 407 11.30 9.41 9.85
C ARG A 407 10.59 9.70 11.18
N GLU A 408 10.18 8.64 11.87
CA GLU A 408 9.66 8.63 13.25
C GLU A 408 8.46 9.56 13.45
N GLY A 409 7.61 9.72 12.43
CA GLY A 409 6.45 10.61 12.53
C GLY A 409 6.77 12.09 12.71
N LYS A 410 8.01 12.51 12.50
CA LYS A 410 8.46 13.91 12.68
C LYS A 410 7.66 14.93 11.86
N ARG A 411 7.03 14.46 10.76
CA ARG A 411 6.20 15.31 9.90
C ARG A 411 4.72 14.99 10.10
N ILE A 412 4.11 15.65 11.07
CA ILE A 412 2.68 15.49 11.39
C ILE A 412 1.79 16.21 10.35
N ASN A 413 2.27 17.34 9.81
CA ASN A 413 1.48 18.22 8.95
C ASN A 413 1.61 17.83 7.47
N SER A 414 0.54 18.02 6.70
CA SER A 414 0.51 17.83 5.24
C SER A 414 1.15 19.01 4.50
N ARG A 415 2.39 19.37 4.86
CA ARG A 415 3.17 20.43 4.18
C ARG A 415 4.21 19.83 3.25
N TYR A 416 4.46 20.54 2.16
CA TYR A 416 5.62 20.28 1.32
C TYR A 416 6.91 20.64 2.06
N LEU A 417 7.99 19.93 1.77
CA LEU A 417 9.32 20.23 2.29
C LEU A 417 10.18 20.77 1.15
N LEU A 418 10.57 22.04 1.25
CA LEU A 418 11.51 22.65 0.35
C LEU A 418 12.93 22.48 0.94
N LEU A 419 13.73 21.69 0.25
CA LEU A 419 15.14 21.45 0.57
C LEU A 419 16.02 22.30 -0.34
N LEU A 420 16.95 23.06 0.25
CA LEU A 420 17.95 23.83 -0.47
C LEU A 420 19.36 23.39 -0.08
N GLY A 421 20.18 23.14 -1.08
CA GLY A 421 21.59 22.85 -0.91
C GLY A 421 22.41 24.10 -0.54
N ASP A 422 23.57 23.86 0.04
CA ASP A 422 24.50 24.93 0.42
C ASP A 422 25.06 25.68 -0.79
N ASP A 423 25.05 25.06 -1.98
CA ASP A 423 25.47 25.59 -3.28
C ASP A 423 24.52 26.64 -3.88
N CYS A 424 23.31 26.79 -3.33
CA CYS A 424 22.37 27.83 -3.77
C CYS A 424 22.85 29.21 -3.35
N ASP A 425 22.78 30.18 -4.26
CA ASP A 425 23.16 31.56 -4.00
C ASP A 425 22.23 32.27 -2.99
N ALA A 426 22.64 33.43 -2.48
CA ALA A 426 21.87 34.21 -1.52
C ALA A 426 20.51 34.63 -2.08
N SER A 427 20.43 34.98 -3.35
CA SER A 427 19.19 35.44 -3.99
C SER A 427 18.14 34.32 -4.07
N THR A 428 18.59 33.11 -4.38
CA THR A 428 17.75 31.90 -4.40
C THR A 428 17.29 31.52 -2.97
N LYS A 429 18.18 31.59 -1.98
CA LYS A 429 17.84 31.34 -0.57
C LYS A 429 16.80 32.35 -0.05
N ASP A 430 16.93 33.63 -0.40
CA ASP A 430 15.96 34.66 -0.04
C ASP A 430 14.61 34.50 -0.75
N ALA A 431 14.62 34.12 -2.02
CA ALA A 431 13.38 33.81 -2.75
C ALA A 431 12.65 32.61 -2.12
N ALA A 432 13.36 31.56 -1.71
CA ALA A 432 12.82 30.41 -1.01
C ALA A 432 12.24 30.77 0.36
N LYS A 433 12.92 31.59 1.16
CA LYS A 433 12.39 32.08 2.44
C LYS A 433 11.08 32.85 2.23
N ARG A 434 11.04 33.80 1.28
CA ARG A 434 9.81 34.54 0.94
C ARG A 434 8.67 33.63 0.50
N LEU A 435 8.96 32.57 -0.28
CA LEU A 435 7.96 31.57 -0.64
C LEU A 435 7.39 30.91 0.62
N CYS A 436 8.26 30.43 1.53
CA CYS A 436 7.83 29.74 2.74
C CYS A 436 7.08 30.64 3.71
N GLU A 437 7.49 31.91 3.86
CA GLU A 437 6.78 32.90 4.67
C GLU A 437 5.36 33.16 4.13
N SER A 438 5.24 33.36 2.81
CA SER A 438 3.95 33.57 2.17
C SER A 438 3.08 32.29 2.09
N TRP A 439 3.68 31.10 2.18
CA TRP A 439 3.05 29.78 2.07
C TRP A 439 3.29 28.89 3.30
N ASN A 440 3.41 29.46 4.48
CA ASN A 440 3.75 28.78 5.73
C ASN A 440 2.80 27.65 6.12
N ASP A 441 1.54 27.70 5.68
CA ASP A 441 0.56 26.64 5.87
C ASP A 441 0.82 25.40 5.00
N LEU A 442 1.57 25.57 3.90
CA LEU A 442 1.74 24.56 2.85
C LEU A 442 3.18 24.13 2.62
N VAL A 443 4.15 24.99 2.93
CA VAL A 443 5.57 24.74 2.63
C VAL A 443 6.42 24.96 3.88
N GLU A 444 7.29 24.01 4.16
CA GLU A 444 8.32 24.06 5.18
C GLU A 444 9.69 24.13 4.50
N PHE A 445 10.59 24.95 5.01
CA PHE A 445 11.94 25.12 4.48
C PHE A 445 12.98 24.44 5.35
N ARG A 446 13.95 23.77 4.71
CA ARG A 446 15.14 23.22 5.36
C ARG A 446 16.37 23.36 4.47
N VAL A 447 17.52 23.55 5.07
CA VAL A 447 18.82 23.43 4.41
C VAL A 447 19.18 21.95 4.29
N ALA A 448 19.65 21.53 3.14
CA ALA A 448 20.04 20.16 2.84
C ALA A 448 21.52 20.07 2.46
N ARG A 449 22.15 18.95 2.78
CA ARG A 449 23.54 18.68 2.35
C ARG A 449 23.65 18.35 0.85
N GLN A 450 22.53 17.99 0.21
CA GLN A 450 22.50 17.68 -1.22
C GLN A 450 22.48 18.98 -2.02
N PRO A 451 23.23 19.07 -3.14
CA PRO A 451 23.26 20.27 -3.98
C PRO A 451 21.91 20.51 -4.68
N GLY A 452 21.66 21.78 -4.98
CA GLY A 452 20.47 22.20 -5.71
C GLY A 452 19.23 22.37 -4.83
N MET A 453 18.04 22.20 -5.44
CA MET A 453 16.79 22.35 -4.71
C MET A 453 15.81 21.22 -4.99
N THR A 454 15.08 20.81 -3.98
CA THR A 454 14.11 19.73 -4.06
C THR A 454 12.85 20.10 -3.28
N LEU A 455 11.68 19.98 -3.95
CA LEU A 455 10.38 20.10 -3.31
C LEU A 455 9.82 18.70 -3.08
N VAL A 456 9.71 18.28 -1.82
CA VAL A 456 9.20 16.97 -1.42
C VAL A 456 7.76 17.11 -0.94
N ARG A 457 6.88 16.24 -1.42
CA ARG A 457 5.47 16.16 -1.04
C ARG A 457 5.30 15.58 0.37
N PRO A 458 4.12 15.78 1.01
CA PRO A 458 3.82 15.19 2.32
C PRO A 458 3.93 13.66 2.38
N ASP A 459 3.72 12.96 1.26
CA ASP A 459 3.82 11.50 1.14
C ASP A 459 5.24 10.98 0.82
N GLY A 460 6.25 11.87 0.80
CA GLY A 460 7.64 11.51 0.56
C GLY A 460 7.96 11.27 -0.92
N TYR A 461 7.28 11.94 -1.84
CA TYR A 461 7.62 11.93 -3.27
C TYR A 461 8.10 13.30 -3.74
N ILE A 462 9.07 13.32 -4.65
CA ILE A 462 9.64 14.55 -5.20
C ILE A 462 8.62 15.17 -6.16
N ALA A 463 8.15 16.38 -5.84
CA ALA A 463 7.28 17.17 -6.72
C ALA A 463 8.08 17.95 -7.75
N TYR A 464 9.27 18.43 -7.36
CA TYR A 464 10.18 19.18 -8.21
C TYR A 464 11.62 18.95 -7.74
N VAL A 465 12.56 18.87 -8.68
CA VAL A 465 13.99 18.81 -8.40
C VAL A 465 14.77 19.59 -9.43
N ARG A 466 15.74 20.35 -8.96
CA ARG A 466 16.77 21.01 -9.75
C ARG A 466 18.13 20.72 -9.11
N GLY A 467 19.04 20.14 -9.89
CA GLY A 467 20.43 19.94 -9.48
C GLY A 467 21.24 21.23 -9.41
N ASN A 468 22.54 21.12 -9.52
CA ASN A 468 23.46 22.24 -9.52
C ASN A 468 22.99 23.39 -10.42
N ARG A 469 23.25 24.65 -10.02
CA ARG A 469 22.82 25.89 -10.68
C ARG A 469 21.32 26.20 -10.53
N SER A 470 20.77 25.93 -9.35
CA SER A 470 19.43 26.42 -9.00
C SER A 470 19.40 27.97 -9.00
N ALA A 471 18.31 28.53 -9.49
CA ALA A 471 18.11 29.96 -9.66
C ALA A 471 16.77 30.42 -9.06
N PRO A 472 16.54 31.72 -8.79
CA PRO A 472 15.26 32.25 -8.32
C PRO A 472 14.07 31.87 -9.20
N GLY A 473 14.27 31.69 -10.52
CA GLY A 473 13.23 31.22 -11.45
C GLY A 473 12.71 29.82 -11.18
N ASP A 474 13.49 28.96 -10.52
CA ASP A 474 13.05 27.64 -10.09
C ASP A 474 12.03 27.75 -8.94
N ILE A 475 12.15 28.74 -8.06
CA ILE A 475 11.18 29.04 -7.00
C ILE A 475 9.83 29.47 -7.62
N GLU A 476 9.84 30.26 -8.68
CA GLU A 476 8.59 30.62 -9.39
C GLU A 476 7.95 29.41 -10.06
N THR A 477 8.74 28.51 -10.60
CA THR A 477 8.27 27.24 -11.13
C THR A 477 7.58 26.39 -10.05
N MET A 478 8.19 26.28 -8.86
CA MET A 478 7.58 25.60 -7.71
C MET A 478 6.28 26.30 -7.26
N ARG A 479 6.27 27.62 -7.21
CA ARG A 479 5.08 28.41 -6.90
C ARG A 479 3.96 28.14 -7.89
N ALA A 480 4.24 28.12 -9.18
CA ALA A 480 3.27 27.79 -10.22
C ALA A 480 2.72 26.36 -10.07
N LEU A 481 3.60 25.39 -9.71
CA LEU A 481 3.19 24.01 -9.43
C LEU A 481 2.25 23.93 -8.21
N LEU A 482 2.56 24.65 -7.13
CA LEU A 482 1.73 24.70 -5.94
C LEU A 482 0.38 25.38 -6.20
N ARG A 483 0.34 26.46 -7.00
CA ARG A 483 -0.89 27.15 -7.40
C ARG A 483 -1.88 26.25 -8.12
N ARG A 484 -1.39 25.34 -8.96
CA ARG A 484 -2.25 24.42 -9.73
C ARG A 484 -3.07 23.49 -8.84
N GLN A 485 -2.60 23.19 -7.63
CA GLN A 485 -3.18 22.17 -6.75
C GLN A 485 -3.74 22.73 -5.44
N THR A 486 -3.70 24.07 -5.26
CA THR A 486 -4.14 24.72 -4.02
C THR A 486 -5.05 25.92 -4.28
N ASN A 487 -5.85 26.30 -3.26
CA ASN A 487 -6.76 27.43 -3.29
C ASN A 487 -6.15 28.73 -2.71
N LYS A 488 -4.84 28.83 -2.55
CA LYS A 488 -4.24 29.91 -1.75
C LYS A 488 -4.47 31.31 -2.31
N GLU A 489 -4.49 31.49 -3.63
CA GLU A 489 -4.77 32.79 -4.25
C GLU A 489 -6.24 33.24 -4.12
N ALA A 490 -7.19 32.29 -4.19
CA ALA A 490 -8.60 32.62 -3.99
C ALA A 490 -8.89 33.21 -2.60
N ARG A 491 -8.04 32.88 -1.58
CA ARG A 491 -8.18 33.43 -0.22
C ARG A 491 -7.53 34.81 -0.04
N CYS A 492 -6.55 35.20 -0.83
CA CYS A 492 -5.99 36.56 -0.79
C CYS A 492 -6.94 37.58 -1.40
N SER A 493 -7.68 37.23 -2.46
CA SER A 493 -8.66 38.12 -3.11
C SER A 493 -9.98 38.33 -2.33
N SER A 494 -10.27 37.48 -1.33
CA SER A 494 -11.48 37.59 -0.50
C SER A 494 -11.26 38.35 0.82
N ARG A 495 -10.10 38.96 1.04
CA ARG A 495 -9.75 39.75 2.24
C ARG A 495 -9.58 41.26 1.95
N PHE A 496 -10.04 41.70 0.77
CA PHE A 496 -10.16 43.12 0.42
C PHE A 496 -11.61 43.51 0.22
#